data_09a59f1bcf25fc189232e3a6270c9c66
#
_entry.id   09a59f1bcf25fc189232e3a6270c9c66
#
_cell.length_a   1.000
_cell.length_b   1.000
_cell.length_c   1.000
_cell.angle_alpha   90.00
_cell.angle_beta   90.00
_cell.angle_gamma   90.00
#
_symmetry.space_group_name_H-M   'P 1'
#
loop_
_entity.id
_entity.type
_entity.pdbx_description
1 polymer ?
#
loop_
_entity_poly.entity_id
_entity_poly.type
_entity_poly.pdbx_seq_one_letter_code
_entity_poly.pdbx_strand_id
1 'polypeptide(L)'
;MQLPQHVANYSIFRDGKRLIGLADVTLPDLKNLTDALKGSGIFGEIDAPIQAHFQPGAVTLNWLSITDDAIFATLQDGAQLDAWSSVQFQDTSTGKIIHKGWRFIMTTLPKSFNFGKLEIGTKGEAVSEFELVAIRAIRDDVTVCIIDKVNAICQWWDGVQLVDFAQVIRQQIGLT
;
A
#
# COMPACT_ATOMS: atom_id res chain seq x y z
N MET A 1 -21.72 18.19 -2.08
CA MET A 1 -21.28 16.78 -2.08
C MET A 1 -20.15 16.64 -3.08
N GLN A 2 -19.07 15.92 -2.73
CA GLN A 2 -17.94 15.70 -3.64
C GLN A 2 -18.01 14.27 -4.19
N LEU A 3 -18.12 14.14 -5.50
CA LEU A 3 -18.17 12.86 -6.20
C LEU A 3 -16.76 12.46 -6.64
N PRO A 4 -16.18 11.37 -6.13
CA PRO A 4 -14.90 10.86 -6.61
C PRO A 4 -15.07 10.33 -8.03
N GLN A 5 -14.08 10.60 -8.90
CA GLN A 5 -14.12 10.17 -10.30
C GLN A 5 -13.01 9.18 -10.62
N HIS A 6 -11.77 9.64 -10.74
CA HIS A 6 -10.65 8.79 -11.14
C HIS A 6 -9.31 9.35 -10.67
N VAL A 7 -8.29 8.51 -10.70
CA VAL A 7 -6.90 8.95 -10.50
C VAL A 7 -6.48 9.75 -11.73
N ALA A 8 -6.17 11.03 -11.52
CA ALA A 8 -5.75 11.91 -12.61
C ALA A 8 -4.31 11.64 -13.03
N ASN A 9 -3.43 11.40 -12.06
CA ASN A 9 -2.02 11.04 -12.32
C ASN A 9 -1.38 10.51 -11.03
N TYR A 10 -0.22 9.84 -11.17
CA TYR A 10 0.59 9.37 -10.05
C TYR A 10 2.08 9.42 -10.36
N SER A 11 2.91 9.40 -9.33
CA SER A 11 4.36 9.27 -9.41
C SER A 11 4.86 8.36 -8.30
N ILE A 12 5.84 7.53 -8.60
CA ILE A 12 6.50 6.68 -7.63
C ILE A 12 7.96 7.11 -7.49
N PHE A 13 8.40 7.19 -6.24
CA PHE A 13 9.79 7.47 -5.90
C PHE A 13 10.35 6.28 -5.13
N ARG A 14 11.58 5.94 -5.39
CA ARG A 14 12.38 5.03 -4.60
C ARG A 14 13.54 5.81 -3.99
N ASP A 15 13.64 5.80 -2.67
CA ASP A 15 14.74 6.49 -1.94
C ASP A 15 14.97 7.92 -2.44
N GLY A 16 13.87 8.64 -2.74
CA GLY A 16 13.88 10.01 -3.27
C GLY A 16 14.11 10.15 -4.77
N LYS A 17 14.41 9.07 -5.53
CA LYS A 17 14.51 9.09 -6.99
C LYS A 17 13.20 8.69 -7.63
N ARG A 18 12.70 9.51 -8.56
CA ARG A 18 11.49 9.20 -9.31
C ARG A 18 11.72 8.01 -10.24
N LEU A 19 10.83 7.02 -10.15
CA LEU A 19 10.80 5.89 -11.08
C LEU A 19 10.06 6.30 -12.36
N ILE A 20 10.68 6.02 -13.50
CA ILE A 20 10.15 6.34 -14.85
C ILE A 20 9.93 5.02 -15.58
N GLY A 21 8.95 5.00 -16.50
CA GLY A 21 8.67 3.80 -17.33
C GLY A 21 7.72 2.80 -16.66
N LEU A 22 7.02 3.19 -15.59
CA LEU A 22 5.94 2.40 -15.00
C LEU A 22 4.68 2.46 -15.88
N ALA A 23 4.07 1.31 -16.09
CA ALA A 23 2.75 1.20 -16.72
C ALA A 23 1.65 1.43 -15.67
N ASP A 24 1.74 0.74 -14.56
CA ASP A 24 0.84 0.88 -13.42
C ASP A 24 1.50 0.39 -12.12
N VAL A 25 0.83 0.66 -11.00
CA VAL A 25 1.24 0.27 -9.65
C VAL A 25 0.04 -0.30 -8.92
N THR A 26 0.18 -1.52 -8.42
CA THR A 26 -0.82 -2.12 -7.54
C THR A 26 -0.37 -1.92 -6.09
N LEU A 27 -1.21 -1.20 -5.34
CA LEU A 27 -1.00 -0.97 -3.91
C LEU A 27 -1.29 -2.26 -3.12
N PRO A 28 -0.69 -2.42 -1.92
CA PRO A 28 -0.84 -3.63 -1.14
C PRO A 28 -2.25 -3.80 -0.60
N ASP A 29 -2.71 -5.05 -0.58
CA ASP A 29 -3.94 -5.44 0.08
C ASP A 29 -3.68 -5.67 1.57
N LEU A 30 -4.41 -4.98 2.43
CA LEU A 30 -4.27 -5.04 3.89
C LEU A 30 -5.32 -5.98 4.46
N LYS A 31 -4.99 -7.26 4.55
CA LYS A 31 -5.85 -8.31 5.13
C LYS A 31 -5.41 -8.65 6.53
N ASN A 32 -6.36 -8.73 7.46
CA ASN A 32 -6.08 -9.27 8.79
C ASN A 32 -5.77 -10.76 8.72
N LEU A 33 -4.88 -11.21 9.59
CA LEU A 33 -4.74 -12.62 9.88
C LEU A 33 -6.01 -13.09 10.59
N THR A 34 -6.59 -14.22 10.17
CA THR A 34 -7.80 -14.79 10.76
C THR A 34 -7.53 -16.19 11.26
N ASP A 35 -8.28 -16.60 12.30
CA ASP A 35 -8.32 -17.98 12.79
C ASP A 35 -9.79 -18.42 12.93
N ALA A 36 -10.02 -19.69 12.63
CA ALA A 36 -11.36 -20.25 12.65
C ALA A 36 -11.81 -20.61 14.07
N LEU A 37 -12.83 -19.91 14.57
CA LEU A 37 -13.48 -20.20 15.85
C LEU A 37 -14.64 -21.17 15.62
N LYS A 38 -14.56 -22.33 16.29
CA LYS A 38 -15.63 -23.32 16.36
C LYS A 38 -15.64 -23.97 17.75
N GLY A 39 -16.80 -24.30 18.26
CA GLY A 39 -16.90 -24.94 19.58
C GLY A 39 -18.32 -25.03 20.11
N SER A 40 -18.45 -25.60 21.33
CA SER A 40 -19.74 -25.73 22.01
C SER A 40 -20.38 -24.35 22.24
N GLY A 41 -21.61 -24.18 21.77
CA GLY A 41 -22.35 -22.91 21.86
C GLY A 41 -22.22 -22.01 20.64
N ILE A 42 -21.37 -22.37 19.65
CA ILE A 42 -21.27 -21.69 18.39
C ILE A 42 -21.93 -22.55 17.30
N PHE A 43 -22.99 -22.02 16.67
CA PHE A 43 -23.69 -22.71 15.58
C PHE A 43 -23.03 -22.33 14.25
N GLY A 44 -21.92 -23.01 13.91
CA GLY A 44 -21.15 -22.81 12.69
C GLY A 44 -19.66 -22.55 12.95
N GLU A 45 -18.99 -22.02 11.95
CA GLU A 45 -17.57 -21.62 11.98
C GLU A 45 -17.48 -20.11 11.68
N ILE A 46 -16.66 -19.39 12.44
CA ILE A 46 -16.47 -17.95 12.31
C ILE A 46 -14.98 -17.69 12.11
N ASP A 47 -14.62 -17.05 10.99
CA ASP A 47 -13.27 -16.54 10.79
C ASP A 47 -13.05 -15.27 11.64
N ALA A 48 -12.42 -15.43 12.79
CA ALA A 48 -12.15 -14.33 13.69
C ALA A 48 -10.84 -13.63 13.32
N PRO A 49 -10.86 -12.32 13.03
CA PRO A 49 -9.64 -11.57 12.76
C PRO A 49 -8.81 -11.39 14.04
N ILE A 50 -7.51 -11.62 13.92
CA ILE A 50 -6.54 -11.33 14.98
C ILE A 50 -6.17 -9.85 14.84
N GLN A 51 -6.52 -9.06 15.84
CA GLN A 51 -6.34 -7.61 15.82
C GLN A 51 -4.86 -7.22 15.66
N ALA A 52 -4.61 -6.24 14.78
CA ALA A 52 -3.28 -5.70 14.46
C ALA A 52 -2.28 -6.71 13.85
N HIS A 53 -2.75 -7.89 13.44
CA HIS A 53 -1.94 -8.85 12.70
C HIS A 53 -2.41 -8.91 11.25
N PHE A 54 -1.46 -8.76 10.32
CA PHE A 54 -1.75 -8.69 8.89
C PHE A 54 -1.10 -9.86 8.15
N GLN A 55 -1.83 -10.39 7.19
CA GLN A 55 -1.30 -11.31 6.19
C GLN A 55 -0.22 -10.63 5.34
N PRO A 56 0.62 -11.39 4.63
CA PRO A 56 1.54 -10.84 3.64
C PRO A 56 0.78 -9.95 2.64
N GLY A 57 1.34 -8.79 2.33
CA GLY A 57 0.77 -7.84 1.37
C GLY A 57 1.80 -7.49 0.31
N ALA A 58 1.43 -7.57 -0.96
CA ALA A 58 2.31 -7.30 -2.07
C ALA A 58 2.09 -5.91 -2.66
N VAL A 59 3.20 -5.23 -2.95
CA VAL A 59 3.25 -4.04 -3.82
C VAL A 59 3.78 -4.49 -5.17
N THR A 60 3.05 -4.23 -6.24
CA THR A 60 3.47 -4.65 -7.59
C THR A 60 3.71 -3.44 -8.47
N LEU A 61 4.88 -3.37 -9.08
CA LEU A 61 5.25 -2.38 -10.08
C LEU A 61 5.26 -3.05 -11.45
N ASN A 62 4.38 -2.62 -12.36
CA ASN A 62 4.35 -3.08 -13.73
C ASN A 62 5.12 -2.08 -14.60
N TRP A 63 6.10 -2.56 -15.38
CA TRP A 63 6.98 -1.76 -16.20
C TRP A 63 6.59 -1.83 -17.67
N LEU A 64 6.71 -0.72 -18.39
CA LEU A 64 6.50 -0.67 -19.84
C LEU A 64 7.59 -1.45 -20.58
N SER A 65 8.83 -1.34 -20.12
CA SER A 65 9.97 -2.06 -20.65
C SER A 65 11.13 -2.06 -19.64
N ILE A 66 12.10 -2.96 -19.82
CA ILE A 66 13.31 -3.01 -19.00
C ILE A 66 14.29 -2.00 -19.59
N THR A 67 14.35 -0.80 -19.04
CA THR A 67 15.16 0.30 -19.62
C THR A 67 16.13 0.95 -18.65
N ASP A 68 16.08 0.64 -17.34
CA ASP A 68 16.83 1.41 -16.36
C ASP A 68 17.49 0.52 -15.28
N ASP A 69 18.74 0.86 -14.94
CA ASP A 69 19.47 0.27 -13.80
C ASP A 69 18.70 0.40 -12.47
N ALA A 70 17.82 1.38 -12.35
CA ALA A 70 16.93 1.54 -11.20
C ALA A 70 16.03 0.31 -10.97
N ILE A 71 15.62 -0.41 -12.02
CA ILE A 71 14.85 -1.65 -11.93
C ILE A 71 15.68 -2.72 -11.21
N PHE A 72 16.92 -2.90 -11.61
CA PHE A 72 17.81 -3.91 -11.03
C PHE A 72 18.24 -3.57 -9.60
N ALA A 73 18.43 -2.28 -9.31
CA ALA A 73 18.73 -1.84 -7.96
C ALA A 73 17.57 -2.12 -6.98
N THR A 74 16.31 -2.20 -7.45
CA THR A 74 15.17 -2.57 -6.60
C THR A 74 15.19 -4.03 -6.14
N LEU A 75 16.01 -4.88 -6.76
CA LEU A 75 16.06 -6.32 -6.47
C LEU A 75 17.08 -6.71 -5.40
N GLN A 76 17.99 -5.81 -5.04
CA GLN A 76 19.14 -6.17 -4.20
C GLN A 76 18.90 -5.92 -2.72
N ASP A 77 18.12 -4.89 -2.37
CA ASP A 77 17.90 -4.46 -0.98
C ASP A 77 16.45 -4.04 -0.75
N GLY A 78 16.04 -4.00 0.53
CA GLY A 78 14.80 -3.37 0.94
C GLY A 78 14.74 -1.93 0.44
N ALA A 79 13.58 -1.49 -0.04
CA ALA A 79 13.41 -0.16 -0.60
C ALA A 79 12.27 0.59 0.08
N GLN A 80 12.46 1.88 0.28
CA GLN A 80 11.35 2.77 0.58
C GLN A 80 10.73 3.26 -0.73
N LEU A 81 9.48 2.87 -0.95
CA LEU A 81 8.66 3.33 -2.06
C LEU A 81 7.72 4.44 -1.57
N ASP A 82 7.69 5.54 -2.27
CA ASP A 82 6.83 6.69 -1.99
C ASP A 82 5.95 6.97 -3.20
N ALA A 83 4.68 6.60 -3.09
CA ALA A 83 3.69 6.73 -4.14
C ALA A 83 2.84 7.98 -3.91
N TRP A 84 2.85 8.90 -4.87
CA TRP A 84 2.03 10.10 -4.88
C TRP A 84 0.96 9.96 -5.94
N SER A 85 -0.27 10.28 -5.61
CA SER A 85 -1.37 10.29 -6.57
C SER A 85 -2.27 11.50 -6.39
N SER A 86 -2.84 11.96 -7.49
CA SER A 86 -3.87 12.99 -7.53
C SER A 86 -5.17 12.36 -7.98
N VAL A 87 -6.20 12.44 -7.15
CA VAL A 87 -7.55 11.94 -7.43
C VAL A 87 -8.45 13.11 -7.76
N GLN A 88 -9.15 13.01 -8.88
CA GLN A 88 -10.12 13.99 -9.33
C GLN A 88 -11.48 13.77 -8.66
N PHE A 89 -12.07 14.88 -8.20
CA PHE A 89 -13.42 14.92 -7.65
C PHE A 89 -14.23 16.00 -8.38
N GLN A 90 -15.52 15.82 -8.42
CA GLN A 90 -16.46 16.84 -8.88
C GLN A 90 -17.31 17.32 -7.70
N ASP A 91 -17.36 18.61 -7.48
CA ASP A 91 -18.32 19.21 -6.56
C ASP A 91 -19.69 19.29 -7.25
N THR A 92 -20.64 18.51 -6.75
CA THR A 92 -21.98 18.43 -7.35
C THR A 92 -22.82 19.72 -7.22
N SER A 93 -22.46 20.60 -6.26
CA SER A 93 -23.18 21.87 -6.05
C SER A 93 -22.72 22.97 -6.99
N THR A 94 -21.42 22.98 -7.34
CA THR A 94 -20.81 24.02 -8.18
C THR A 94 -20.43 23.55 -9.56
N GLY A 95 -20.41 22.22 -9.80
CA GLY A 95 -19.91 21.59 -11.02
C GLY A 95 -18.39 21.66 -11.17
N LYS A 96 -17.66 22.26 -10.23
CA LYS A 96 -16.20 22.43 -10.30
C LYS A 96 -15.46 21.12 -10.09
N ILE A 97 -14.36 20.97 -10.83
CA ILE A 97 -13.39 19.88 -10.65
C ILE A 97 -12.38 20.32 -9.59
N ILE A 98 -12.14 19.46 -8.62
CA ILE A 98 -11.13 19.61 -7.57
C ILE A 98 -10.23 18.37 -7.54
N HIS A 99 -9.02 18.52 -7.04
CA HIS A 99 -8.06 17.43 -6.90
C HIS A 99 -7.68 17.25 -5.45
N LYS A 100 -7.56 15.98 -5.02
CA LYS A 100 -7.08 15.60 -3.68
C LYS A 100 -5.86 14.72 -3.80
N GLY A 101 -4.88 14.99 -2.95
CA GLY A 101 -3.64 14.26 -2.91
C GLY A 101 -3.72 13.02 -2.03
N TRP A 102 -3.16 11.90 -2.52
CA TRP A 102 -2.83 10.74 -1.70
C TRP A 102 -1.34 10.46 -1.79
N ARG A 103 -0.75 10.11 -0.66
CA ARG A 103 0.63 9.69 -0.58
C ARG A 103 0.73 8.41 0.24
N PHE A 104 1.43 7.42 -0.30
CA PHE A 104 1.67 6.13 0.34
C PHE A 104 3.17 5.92 0.47
N ILE A 105 3.68 6.02 1.71
CA ILE A 105 5.07 5.75 2.03
C ILE A 105 5.14 4.29 2.49
N MET A 106 5.87 3.45 1.76
CA MET A 106 5.91 2.01 1.98
C MET A 106 7.35 1.56 2.18
N THR A 107 7.62 0.83 3.25
CA THR A 107 8.87 0.09 3.45
C THR A 107 8.64 -1.32 2.94
N THR A 108 9.48 -1.76 2.00
CA THR A 108 9.26 -3.00 1.27
C THR A 108 10.51 -3.85 1.20
N LEU A 109 10.32 -5.18 1.03
CA LEU A 109 11.38 -6.14 0.74
C LEU A 109 11.15 -6.73 -0.66
N PRO A 110 12.19 -6.90 -1.49
CA PRO A 110 12.04 -7.50 -2.80
C PRO A 110 11.60 -8.96 -2.66
N LYS A 111 10.62 -9.38 -3.46
CA LYS A 111 10.04 -10.71 -3.42
C LYS A 111 10.26 -11.47 -4.72
N SER A 112 9.90 -10.86 -5.84
CA SER A 112 10.07 -11.47 -7.15
C SER A 112 10.25 -10.42 -8.24
N PHE A 113 10.90 -10.85 -9.32
CA PHE A 113 11.02 -10.05 -10.54
C PHE A 113 10.79 -10.95 -11.75
N ASN A 114 9.91 -10.49 -12.64
CA ASN A 114 9.65 -11.10 -13.93
C ASN A 114 10.18 -10.17 -15.03
N PHE A 115 11.06 -10.68 -15.87
CA PHE A 115 11.62 -9.92 -16.99
C PHE A 115 10.60 -9.61 -18.10
N GLY A 116 9.38 -10.17 -18.01
CA GLY A 116 8.37 -10.00 -19.04
C GLY A 116 8.68 -10.79 -20.31
N LYS A 117 8.32 -10.23 -21.46
CA LYS A 117 8.49 -10.87 -22.78
C LYS A 117 9.21 -9.97 -23.76
N LEU A 118 9.87 -10.58 -24.75
CA LEU A 118 10.48 -9.92 -25.89
C LEU A 118 9.70 -10.25 -27.15
N GLU A 119 8.94 -9.27 -27.64
CA GLU A 119 8.14 -9.39 -28.85
C GLU A 119 8.19 -8.08 -29.62
N ILE A 120 8.45 -8.15 -30.93
CA ILE A 120 8.63 -6.95 -31.77
C ILE A 120 7.33 -6.13 -31.79
N GLY A 121 7.43 -4.84 -31.44
CA GLY A 121 6.28 -3.91 -31.47
C GLY A 121 5.38 -3.94 -30.22
N THR A 122 5.70 -4.73 -29.21
CA THR A 122 4.93 -4.81 -27.95
C THR A 122 5.72 -4.26 -26.76
N LYS A 123 5.00 -4.01 -25.64
CA LYS A 123 5.61 -3.64 -24.36
C LYS A 123 6.28 -4.86 -23.74
N GLY A 124 7.39 -4.65 -23.03
CA GLY A 124 8.15 -5.72 -22.39
C GLY A 124 7.42 -6.37 -21.19
N GLU A 125 6.48 -5.66 -20.55
CA GLU A 125 5.62 -6.14 -19.45
C GLU A 125 6.41 -6.78 -18.29
N ALA A 126 7.53 -6.17 -17.90
CA ALA A 126 8.28 -6.61 -16.73
C ALA A 126 7.53 -6.26 -15.44
N VAL A 127 7.65 -7.11 -14.42
CA VAL A 127 6.93 -6.97 -13.16
C VAL A 127 7.88 -7.12 -11.99
N SER A 128 7.86 -6.17 -11.06
CA SER A 128 8.55 -6.25 -9.76
C SER A 128 7.52 -6.39 -8.65
N GLU A 129 7.67 -7.40 -7.79
CA GLU A 129 6.81 -7.64 -6.64
C GLU A 129 7.62 -7.48 -5.36
N PHE A 130 7.05 -6.76 -4.40
CA PHE A 130 7.65 -6.46 -3.10
C PHE A 130 6.71 -6.87 -1.98
N GLU A 131 7.26 -7.42 -0.89
CA GLU A 131 6.53 -7.63 0.35
C GLU A 131 6.45 -6.33 1.14
N LEU A 132 5.27 -6.02 1.65
CA LEU A 132 5.04 -4.85 2.50
C LEU A 132 5.44 -5.14 3.94
N VAL A 133 6.37 -4.35 4.47
CA VAL A 133 6.78 -4.35 5.88
C VAL A 133 6.03 -3.29 6.66
N ALA A 134 6.03 -2.05 6.15
CA ALA A 134 5.33 -0.93 6.78
C ALA A 134 4.70 -0.03 5.72
N ILE A 135 3.58 0.62 6.07
CA ILE A 135 2.91 1.59 5.23
C ILE A 135 2.38 2.77 6.05
N ARG A 136 2.56 3.96 5.51
CA ARG A 136 1.88 5.17 5.97
C ARG A 136 1.09 5.77 4.82
N ALA A 137 -0.22 5.89 4.99
CA ALA A 137 -1.10 6.55 4.03
C ALA A 137 -1.45 7.96 4.52
N ILE A 138 -1.30 8.94 3.64
CA ILE A 138 -1.54 10.36 3.90
C ILE A 138 -2.53 10.85 2.86
N ARG A 139 -3.54 11.59 3.30
CA ARG A 139 -4.55 12.22 2.44
C ARG A 139 -4.59 13.72 2.74
N ASP A 140 -4.33 14.56 1.74
CA ASP A 140 -4.32 16.04 1.88
C ASP A 140 -3.55 16.48 3.14
N ASP A 141 -2.30 15.99 3.30
CA ASP A 141 -1.39 16.21 4.44
C ASP A 141 -1.85 15.62 5.79
N VAL A 142 -2.98 14.93 5.85
CA VAL A 142 -3.44 14.24 7.07
C VAL A 142 -3.09 12.75 6.97
N THR A 143 -2.34 12.24 7.95
CA THR A 143 -2.06 10.80 8.06
C THR A 143 -3.34 10.05 8.43
N VAL A 144 -3.75 9.10 7.59
CA VAL A 144 -4.99 8.32 7.79
C VAL A 144 -4.75 6.88 8.19
N CYS A 145 -3.54 6.36 7.94
CA CYS A 145 -3.19 4.99 8.29
C CYS A 145 -1.68 4.88 8.55
N ILE A 146 -1.29 4.15 9.61
CA ILE A 146 0.08 3.73 9.86
C ILE A 146 0.05 2.26 10.27
N ILE A 147 0.69 1.42 9.49
CA ILE A 147 0.88 0.00 9.82
C ILE A 147 2.37 -0.29 9.73
N ASP A 148 2.93 -0.89 10.78
CA ASP A 148 4.30 -1.38 10.82
C ASP A 148 4.29 -2.75 11.46
N LYS A 149 4.52 -3.78 10.64
CA LYS A 149 4.46 -5.18 11.06
C LYS A 149 5.60 -5.56 12.01
N VAL A 150 6.75 -4.88 11.91
CA VAL A 150 7.94 -5.16 12.74
C VAL A 150 7.83 -4.49 14.10
N ASN A 151 7.38 -3.23 14.11
CA ASN A 151 7.26 -2.44 15.35
C ASN A 151 5.87 -2.57 16.00
N ALA A 152 5.03 -3.48 15.51
CA ALA A 152 3.67 -3.72 16.01
C ALA A 152 2.82 -2.44 16.09
N ILE A 153 2.87 -1.58 15.06
CA ILE A 153 2.09 -0.36 14.97
C ILE A 153 0.89 -0.61 14.07
N CYS A 154 -0.31 -0.26 14.55
CA CYS A 154 -1.54 -0.34 13.78
C CYS A 154 -2.45 0.82 14.14
N GLN A 155 -2.37 1.89 13.37
CA GLN A 155 -3.10 3.14 13.62
C GLN A 155 -3.98 3.48 12.43
N TRP A 156 -5.24 3.83 12.71
CA TRP A 156 -6.21 4.25 11.72
C TRP A 156 -6.90 5.55 12.13
N TRP A 157 -7.21 6.38 11.15
CA TRP A 157 -7.94 7.63 11.34
C TRP A 157 -9.43 7.35 11.58
N ASP A 158 -9.97 7.81 12.71
CA ASP A 158 -11.38 7.66 13.08
C ASP A 158 -12.29 8.81 12.60
N GLY A 159 -11.71 9.80 11.93
CA GLY A 159 -12.37 11.04 11.53
C GLY A 159 -11.92 12.27 12.33
N VAL A 160 -11.26 12.07 13.48
CA VAL A 160 -10.78 13.13 14.38
C VAL A 160 -9.29 12.96 14.69
N GLN A 161 -8.85 11.75 14.95
CA GLN A 161 -7.47 11.41 15.34
C GLN A 161 -7.05 10.03 14.86
N LEU A 162 -5.75 9.75 14.94
CA LEU A 162 -5.23 8.39 14.76
C LEU A 162 -5.48 7.57 16.03
N VAL A 163 -6.18 6.44 15.87
CA VAL A 163 -6.43 5.47 16.95
C VAL A 163 -5.47 4.30 16.79
N ASP A 164 -4.76 3.96 17.85
CA ASP A 164 -3.78 2.88 17.87
C ASP A 164 -4.40 1.58 18.41
N PHE A 165 -4.70 0.66 17.52
CA PHE A 165 -5.29 -0.64 17.86
C PHE A 165 -4.27 -1.64 18.42
N ALA A 166 -2.98 -1.41 18.25
CA ALA A 166 -1.92 -2.27 18.77
C ALA A 166 -1.36 -1.80 20.13
N GLN A 167 -1.76 -0.63 20.64
CA GLN A 167 -1.18 -0.03 21.84
C GLN A 167 -1.25 -0.96 23.06
N VAL A 168 -2.42 -1.53 23.33
CA VAL A 168 -2.62 -2.43 24.49
C VAL A 168 -1.79 -3.70 24.34
N ILE A 169 -1.73 -4.25 23.12
CA ILE A 169 -0.94 -5.46 22.82
C ILE A 169 0.54 -5.19 23.09
N ARG A 170 1.08 -4.07 22.58
CA ARG A 170 2.49 -3.68 22.79
C ARG A 170 2.83 -3.55 24.26
N GLN A 171 1.98 -2.88 25.05
CA GLN A 171 2.18 -2.71 26.49
C GLN A 171 2.22 -4.05 27.23
N GLN A 172 1.35 -5.00 26.85
CA GLN A 172 1.29 -6.31 27.48
C GLN A 172 2.50 -7.20 27.18
N ILE A 173 3.13 -7.02 26.02
CA ILE A 173 4.33 -7.77 25.62
C ILE A 173 5.65 -7.01 25.89
N GLY A 174 5.58 -5.88 26.62
CA GLY A 174 6.76 -5.11 27.02
C GLY A 174 7.39 -4.21 25.96
N LEU A 175 6.69 -3.94 24.87
CA LEU A 175 7.07 -2.95 23.87
C LEU A 175 6.39 -1.61 24.21
N THR A 176 7.15 -0.66 24.76
CA THR A 176 6.69 0.69 25.14
C THR A 176 7.07 1.73 24.07
#